data_8e11edfb3be4ce4241c22e7a3d4b7ae8
#
_entry.id   8e11edfb3be4ce4241c22e7a3d4b7ae8
#
_cell.length_a   1.000
_cell.length_b   1.000
_cell.length_c   1.000
_cell.angle_alpha   90.00
_cell.angle_beta   90.00
_cell.angle_gamma   90.00
#
_symmetry.space_group_name_H-M   'P 1'
#
loop_
_entity.id
_entity.type
_entity.pdbx_description
1 polymer ?
#
loop_
_entity_poly.entity_id
_entity_poly.type
_entity_poly.pdbx_seq_one_letter_code
_entity_poly.pdbx_strand_id
1 'polypeptide(L)'
;MPDPRAAACAGRVRYGAGWANRLPAAAALYPDARVIEAAGTNDGGCTLRVVTFRSSAPYQRIADWYYTRGRRAGYSAEHRAEGGTHVVGGVRDDAAYLAYLRPREDGGTDVDVIANGG
;
A
#
# COMPACT_ATOMS: atom_id res chain seq x y z
N MET A 1 -9.38 -0.29 12.55
CA MET A 1 -8.55 -0.07 13.74
C MET A 1 -7.10 -0.29 13.38
N PRO A 2 -6.22 0.64 13.69
CA PRO A 2 -4.81 0.46 13.37
C PRO A 2 -4.21 -0.73 14.14
N ASP A 3 -3.33 -1.44 13.48
CA ASP A 3 -2.55 -2.50 14.11
C ASP A 3 -1.62 -1.88 15.16
N PRO A 4 -1.68 -2.30 16.44
CA PRO A 4 -0.79 -1.78 17.47
C PRO A 4 0.70 -1.93 17.11
N ARG A 5 1.04 -2.97 16.37
CA ARG A 5 2.39 -3.19 15.88
C ARG A 5 2.82 -2.12 14.90
N ALA A 6 1.94 -1.78 13.94
CA ALA A 6 2.20 -0.72 12.97
C ALA A 6 2.34 0.63 13.66
N ALA A 7 1.50 0.92 14.66
CA ALA A 7 1.58 2.16 15.42
C ALA A 7 2.91 2.28 16.18
N ALA A 8 3.37 1.19 16.80
CA ALA A 8 4.65 1.17 17.50
C ALA A 8 5.83 1.32 16.53
N CYS A 9 5.71 0.79 15.30
CA CYS A 9 6.75 0.86 14.28
C CYS A 9 6.85 2.24 13.64
N ALA A 10 5.78 3.03 13.65
CA ALA A 10 5.73 4.32 12.95
C ALA A 10 6.83 5.29 13.41
N GLY A 11 7.20 5.24 14.69
CA GLY A 11 8.28 6.07 15.23
C GLY A 11 9.68 5.68 14.78
N ARG A 12 9.83 4.55 14.09
CA ARG A 12 11.10 4.03 13.60
C ARG A 12 11.28 4.18 12.10
N VAL A 13 10.27 4.71 11.45
CA VAL A 13 10.25 4.87 9.99
C VAL A 13 11.28 5.90 9.54
N ARG A 14 12.00 5.58 8.48
CA ARG A 14 12.97 6.46 7.85
C ARG A 14 12.61 6.66 6.39
N TYR A 15 12.82 7.87 5.88
CA TYR A 15 12.55 8.20 4.50
C TYR A 15 13.71 7.75 3.60
N GLY A 16 13.39 7.32 2.41
CA GLY A 16 14.38 6.94 1.39
C GLY A 16 13.72 6.25 0.22
N ALA A 17 14.15 6.60 -0.99
CA ALA A 17 13.58 6.06 -2.23
C ALA A 17 13.71 4.53 -2.33
N GLY A 18 14.73 3.95 -1.73
CA GLY A 18 14.97 2.51 -1.79
C GLY A 18 13.85 1.67 -1.17
N TRP A 19 13.04 2.25 -0.27
CA TRP A 19 11.94 1.51 0.35
C TRP A 19 10.85 1.13 -0.66
N ALA A 20 10.72 1.88 -1.76
CA ALA A 20 9.75 1.58 -2.82
C ALA A 20 10.06 0.24 -3.51
N ASN A 21 11.31 -0.22 -3.47
CA ASN A 21 11.75 -1.48 -4.06
C ASN A 21 11.68 -2.65 -3.09
N ARG A 22 11.21 -2.42 -1.87
CA ARG A 22 11.14 -3.42 -0.80
C ARG A 22 9.71 -3.76 -0.39
N LEU A 23 8.74 -3.41 -1.23
CA LEU A 23 7.34 -3.76 -0.98
C LEU A 23 7.13 -5.26 -1.17
N PRO A 24 6.28 -5.90 -0.35
CA PRO A 24 5.92 -7.29 -0.59
C PRO A 24 5.15 -7.42 -1.91
N ALA A 25 5.18 -8.61 -2.51
CA ALA A 25 4.59 -8.86 -3.84
C ALA A 25 3.12 -8.42 -3.95
N ALA A 26 2.33 -8.65 -2.89
CA ALA A 26 0.90 -8.27 -2.89
C ALA A 26 0.69 -6.75 -2.93
N ALA A 27 1.67 -5.98 -2.46
CA ALA A 27 1.60 -4.52 -2.36
C ALA A 27 2.64 -3.84 -3.25
N ALA A 28 3.13 -4.50 -4.29
CA ALA A 28 4.12 -3.95 -5.20
C ALA A 28 3.60 -2.68 -5.89
N LEU A 29 4.51 -1.87 -6.42
CA LEU A 29 4.13 -0.68 -7.18
C LEU A 29 3.33 -1.06 -8.43
N TYR A 30 2.26 -0.32 -8.68
CA TYR A 30 1.52 -0.43 -9.93
C TYR A 30 2.47 -0.09 -11.11
N PRO A 31 2.33 -0.76 -12.28
CA PRO A 31 3.34 -0.67 -13.35
C PRO A 31 3.77 0.72 -13.80
N ASP A 32 2.87 1.71 -13.82
CA ASP A 32 3.22 3.07 -14.25
C ASP A 32 3.47 4.03 -13.07
N ALA A 33 3.67 3.49 -11.86
CA ALA A 33 3.79 4.31 -10.67
C ALA A 33 4.96 5.30 -10.75
N ARG A 34 4.68 6.55 -10.40
CA ARG A 34 5.67 7.59 -10.16
C ARG A 34 5.76 7.81 -8.67
N VAL A 35 6.83 7.34 -8.05
CA VAL A 35 7.00 7.46 -6.61
C VAL A 35 7.21 8.91 -6.22
N ILE A 36 6.38 9.39 -5.29
CA ILE A 36 6.49 10.73 -4.71
C ILE A 36 7.31 10.67 -3.44
N GLU A 37 7.03 9.67 -2.59
CA GLU A 37 7.69 9.53 -1.31
C GLU A 37 7.69 8.06 -0.91
N ALA A 38 8.75 7.63 -0.25
CA ALA A 38 8.86 6.29 0.29
C ALA A 38 9.51 6.33 1.66
N ALA A 39 9.04 5.48 2.55
CA ALA A 39 9.58 5.37 3.90
C ALA A 39 9.38 3.94 4.39
N GLY A 40 10.19 3.53 5.35
CA GLY A 40 10.04 2.20 5.91
C GLY A 40 11.00 1.96 7.07
N THR A 41 10.91 0.77 7.62
CA THR A 41 11.82 0.31 8.67
C THR A 41 11.87 -1.21 8.74
N ASN A 42 13.03 -1.72 9.10
CA ASN A 42 13.23 -3.12 9.49
C ASN A 42 13.66 -3.25 10.94
N ASP A 43 13.65 -2.13 11.69
CA ASP A 43 14.19 -2.08 13.06
C ASP A 43 13.24 -2.71 14.07
N GLY A 44 13.81 -3.45 15.04
CA GLY A 44 13.06 -3.97 16.19
C GLY A 44 11.91 -4.91 15.82
N GLY A 45 12.07 -5.71 14.78
CA GLY A 45 11.01 -6.60 14.29
C GLY A 45 9.93 -5.91 13.47
N CYS A 46 10.07 -4.61 13.22
CA CYS A 46 9.17 -3.87 12.35
C CYS A 46 9.52 -4.10 10.89
N THR A 47 8.51 -4.32 10.04
CA THR A 47 8.69 -4.45 8.60
C THR A 47 7.71 -3.54 7.87
N LEU A 48 7.61 -2.30 8.35
CA LEU A 48 6.65 -1.33 7.82
C LEU A 48 7.20 -0.66 6.57
N ARG A 49 6.33 -0.53 5.55
CA ARG A 49 6.60 0.18 4.31
C ARG A 49 5.47 1.15 4.04
N VAL A 50 5.79 2.38 3.69
CA VAL A 50 4.81 3.40 3.29
C VAL A 50 5.33 4.04 2.02
N VAL A 51 4.58 3.95 0.94
CA VAL A 51 4.97 4.51 -0.34
C VAL A 51 3.80 5.28 -0.94
N THR A 52 4.04 6.53 -1.31
CA THR A 52 3.09 7.37 -2.03
C THR A 52 3.52 7.47 -3.48
N PHE A 53 2.59 7.22 -4.40
CA PHE A 53 2.89 7.35 -5.82
C PHE A 53 1.69 7.90 -6.60
N ARG A 54 1.96 8.33 -7.82
CA ARG A 54 0.94 8.74 -8.79
C ARG A 54 0.91 7.77 -9.95
N SER A 55 -0.29 7.54 -10.46
CA SER A 55 -0.52 6.73 -11.65
C SER A 55 -1.42 7.50 -12.61
N SER A 56 -1.24 7.30 -13.90
CA SER A 56 -2.17 7.83 -14.91
C SER A 56 -3.40 6.94 -15.09
N ALA A 57 -3.41 5.74 -14.50
CA ALA A 57 -4.53 4.81 -14.61
C ALA A 57 -5.73 5.26 -13.76
N PRO A 58 -6.96 4.93 -14.19
CA PRO A 58 -8.14 5.16 -13.37
C PRO A 58 -8.12 4.24 -12.14
N TYR A 59 -8.75 4.71 -11.04
CA TYR A 59 -8.69 3.99 -9.78
C TYR A 59 -9.25 2.57 -9.85
N GLN A 60 -10.25 2.32 -10.69
CA GLN A 60 -10.85 0.99 -10.82
C GLN A 60 -9.82 -0.06 -11.26
N ARG A 61 -8.96 0.32 -12.20
CA ARG A 61 -7.92 -0.57 -12.70
C ARG A 61 -6.87 -0.89 -11.63
N ILE A 62 -6.48 0.13 -10.86
CA ILE A 62 -5.51 -0.03 -9.78
C ILE A 62 -6.12 -0.85 -8.64
N ALA A 63 -7.39 -0.58 -8.29
CA ALA A 63 -8.10 -1.33 -7.25
C ALA A 63 -8.18 -2.82 -7.61
N ASP A 64 -8.56 -3.15 -8.84
CA ASP A 64 -8.64 -4.53 -9.31
C ASP A 64 -7.27 -5.21 -9.26
N TRP A 65 -6.22 -4.48 -9.60
CA TRP A 65 -4.87 -5.00 -9.61
C TRP A 65 -4.41 -5.38 -8.19
N TYR A 66 -4.59 -4.49 -7.20
CA TYR A 66 -4.23 -4.78 -5.81
C TYR A 66 -5.10 -5.86 -5.20
N TYR A 67 -6.40 -5.86 -5.49
CA TYR A 67 -7.31 -6.89 -5.04
C TYR A 67 -6.90 -8.27 -5.55
N THR A 68 -6.64 -8.37 -6.85
CA THR A 68 -6.27 -9.65 -7.49
C THR A 68 -4.92 -10.16 -6.98
N ARG A 69 -3.92 -9.29 -6.89
CA ARG A 69 -2.61 -9.69 -6.37
C ARG A 69 -2.70 -10.13 -4.91
N GLY A 70 -3.46 -9.41 -4.11
CA GLY A 70 -3.67 -9.79 -2.71
C GLY A 70 -4.29 -11.16 -2.57
N ARG A 71 -5.35 -11.41 -3.32
CA ARG A 71 -6.04 -12.72 -3.30
C ARG A 71 -5.11 -13.85 -3.76
N ARG A 72 -4.36 -13.64 -4.82
CA ARG A 72 -3.41 -14.65 -5.32
C ARG A 72 -2.29 -14.94 -4.33
N ALA A 73 -1.93 -13.96 -3.54
CA ALA A 73 -0.90 -14.11 -2.51
C ALA A 73 -1.46 -14.68 -1.19
N GLY A 74 -2.75 -15.01 -1.13
CA GLY A 74 -3.38 -15.61 0.04
C GLY A 74 -3.91 -14.61 1.06
N TYR A 75 -3.96 -13.33 0.73
CA TYR A 75 -4.55 -12.32 1.62
C TYR A 75 -6.08 -12.32 1.50
N SER A 76 -6.75 -11.97 2.61
CA SER A 76 -8.21 -11.76 2.63
C SER A 76 -8.53 -10.37 2.10
N ALA A 77 -8.28 -10.14 0.80
CA ALA A 77 -8.41 -8.81 0.22
C ALA A 77 -9.86 -8.35 0.11
N GLU A 78 -10.09 -7.07 0.40
CA GLU A 78 -11.38 -6.40 0.29
C GLU A 78 -11.19 -5.04 -0.38
N HIS A 79 -12.25 -4.55 -1.01
CA HIS A 79 -12.31 -3.22 -1.58
C HIS A 79 -13.46 -2.46 -0.96
N ARG A 80 -13.20 -1.27 -0.43
CA ARG A 80 -14.19 -0.38 0.18
C ARG A 80 -14.10 1.01 -0.40
N ALA A 81 -15.22 1.71 -0.44
CA ALA A 81 -15.26 3.12 -0.81
C ALA A 81 -15.72 3.93 0.41
N GLU A 82 -14.98 5.00 0.72
CA GLU A 82 -15.30 5.91 1.82
C GLU A 82 -15.11 7.35 1.34
N GLY A 83 -16.24 8.06 1.14
CA GLY A 83 -16.19 9.38 0.53
C GLY A 83 -15.60 9.28 -0.87
N GLY A 84 -14.66 10.09 -1.23
CA GLY A 84 -13.99 10.04 -2.52
C GLY A 84 -12.77 9.11 -2.55
N THR A 85 -12.53 8.34 -1.49
CA THR A 85 -11.36 7.47 -1.38
C THR A 85 -11.76 6.00 -1.49
N HIS A 86 -10.98 5.23 -2.24
CA HIS A 86 -11.15 3.79 -2.33
C HIS A 86 -10.01 3.11 -1.61
N VAL A 87 -10.31 2.06 -0.86
CA VAL A 87 -9.32 1.33 -0.07
C VAL A 87 -9.37 -0.14 -0.47
N VAL A 88 -8.22 -0.69 -0.84
CA VAL A 88 -8.05 -2.12 -1.10
C VAL A 88 -7.00 -2.63 -0.12
N GLY A 89 -7.28 -3.72 0.54
CA GLY A 89 -6.30 -4.27 1.45
C GLY A 89 -6.74 -5.59 2.04
N GLY A 90 -5.86 -6.21 2.78
CA GLY A 90 -6.14 -7.49 3.39
C GLY A 90 -5.05 -7.94 4.33
N VAL A 91 -5.30 -9.07 4.97
CA VAL A 91 -4.36 -9.69 5.90
C VAL A 91 -4.07 -11.14 5.49
N ARG A 92 -2.88 -11.60 5.84
CA ARG A 92 -2.45 -12.98 5.73
C ARG A 92 -1.49 -13.26 6.86
N ASP A 93 -1.90 -14.11 7.82
CA ASP A 93 -1.12 -14.38 9.03
C ASP A 93 -0.76 -13.05 9.73
N ASP A 94 0.54 -12.76 9.88
CA ASP A 94 1.01 -11.52 10.50
C ASP A 94 1.23 -10.38 9.50
N ALA A 95 0.97 -10.62 8.23
CA ALA A 95 1.16 -9.63 7.18
C ALA A 95 -0.13 -8.89 6.86
N ALA A 96 -0.01 -7.63 6.48
CA ALA A 96 -1.15 -6.81 6.07
C ALA A 96 -0.70 -5.79 5.03
N TYR A 97 -1.63 -5.38 4.16
CA TYR A 97 -1.40 -4.26 3.26
C TYR A 97 -2.67 -3.45 3.07
N LEU A 98 -2.49 -2.17 2.76
CA LEU A 98 -3.57 -1.25 2.37
C LEU A 98 -3.08 -0.40 1.22
N ALA A 99 -3.95 -0.19 0.24
CA ALA A 99 -3.74 0.79 -0.82
C ALA A 99 -4.91 1.77 -0.78
N TYR A 100 -4.60 3.04 -0.53
CA TYR A 100 -5.57 4.14 -0.53
C TYR A 100 -5.52 4.81 -1.89
N LEU A 101 -6.64 4.82 -2.59
CA LEU A 101 -6.74 5.29 -3.97
C LEU A 101 -7.62 6.54 -4.00
N ARG A 102 -7.02 7.67 -4.39
CA ARG A 102 -7.75 8.93 -4.52
C ARG A 102 -7.77 9.35 -5.99
N PRO A 103 -8.94 9.23 -6.66
CA PRO A 103 -9.06 9.67 -8.05
C PRO A 103 -8.74 11.16 -8.20
N ARG A 104 -7.99 11.50 -9.26
CA ARG A 104 -7.72 12.89 -9.63
C ARG A 104 -8.68 13.35 -10.72
N GLU A 105 -8.86 14.66 -10.83
CA GLU A 105 -9.72 15.26 -11.86
C GLU A 105 -9.24 14.94 -13.29
N ASP A 106 -7.95 14.69 -13.46
CA ASP A 106 -7.36 14.36 -14.76
C ASP A 106 -7.59 12.89 -15.18
N GLY A 107 -8.29 12.11 -14.36
CA GLY A 107 -8.55 10.71 -14.64
C GLY A 107 -7.53 9.74 -14.07
N GLY A 108 -6.42 10.25 -13.55
CA GLY A 108 -5.42 9.44 -12.86
C GLY A 108 -5.74 9.24 -11.39
N THR A 109 -4.79 8.68 -10.65
CA THR A 109 -4.99 8.31 -9.25
C THR A 109 -3.75 8.60 -8.41
N ASP A 110 -3.97 9.17 -7.23
CA ASP A 110 -2.94 9.25 -6.18
C ASP A 110 -3.11 8.04 -5.27
N VAL A 111 -1.99 7.39 -4.94
CA VAL A 111 -2.03 6.13 -4.18
C VAL A 111 -1.07 6.19 -3.02
N ASP A 112 -1.56 5.77 -1.84
CA ASP A 112 -0.72 5.50 -0.68
C ASP A 112 -0.78 4.00 -0.40
N VAL A 113 0.38 3.34 -0.40
CA VAL A 113 0.50 1.93 -0.07
C VAL A 113 1.17 1.79 1.29
N ILE A 114 0.54 1.04 2.17
CA ILE A 114 1.08 0.71 3.48
C ILE A 114 1.15 -0.80 3.57
N ALA A 115 2.33 -1.35 3.89
CA ALA A 115 2.51 -2.78 4.05
C ALA A 115 3.30 -3.08 5.31
N ASN A 116 2.91 -4.17 6.00
CA ASN A 116 3.55 -4.64 7.21
C ASN A 116 3.68 -6.16 7.12
N GLY A 117 4.90 -6.66 7.25
CA GLY A 117 5.16 -8.08 7.07
C GLY A 117 5.18 -8.49 5.59
N GLY A 118 5.04 -9.76 5.33
CA GLY A 118 5.05 -10.30 3.98
C GLY A 118 6.43 -10.60 3.46
#